data_2904c15a45f7ee19b00c8fcc64dd3ddc
#
_entry.id   2904c15a45f7ee19b00c8fcc64dd3ddc
#
_cell.length_a   1.000
_cell.length_b   1.000
_cell.length_c   1.000
_cell.angle_alpha   90.00
_cell.angle_beta   90.00
_cell.angle_gamma   90.00
#
_symmetry.space_group_name_H-M   'P 1'
#
loop_
_entity.id
_entity.type
_entity.pdbx_description
1 polymer ?
#
loop_
_entity_poly.entity_id
_entity_poly.type
_entity_poly.pdbx_seq_one_letter_code
_entity_poly.pdbx_strand_id
1 'polypeptide(L)'
;MKKIIFALLIIASAFNLMAQNQNNNLNSVKMKKKILFVVTSHDKVGNTENKTGYYLSEVAHPWKVLADAGYEIDFVSPKGGKAPVDGFDLNDPINKMFWENSTYQEKINNTLKPSEVQTDDYAAIYYAGGHGTMWDFPQNTELAEIARKIYEAGGVVSAVCHGPSALVNIRLSCGEYLVKSKRINSFTDEEEKSINLDKIVPFLLESKLIERGAKFEKSGLWLPNVTVDQRVVTGQNPQSAEGVGKAILKALN
;
A
#
# COMPACT_ATOMS: atom_id res chain seq x y z
N MET A 1 -1.73 13.51 65.42
CA MET A 1 -2.14 12.29 64.64
C MET A 1 -3.11 12.60 63.51
N LYS A 2 -4.16 13.42 63.65
CA LYS A 2 -5.13 13.72 62.55
C LYS A 2 -4.54 14.40 61.31
N LYS A 3 -3.50 15.23 61.42
CA LYS A 3 -2.84 15.94 60.27
C LYS A 3 -1.98 15.02 59.37
N ILE A 4 -1.41 13.93 59.93
CA ILE A 4 -0.57 12.98 59.18
C ILE A 4 -1.43 12.03 58.34
N ILE A 5 -2.60 11.64 58.84
CA ILE A 5 -3.56 10.78 58.12
C ILE A 5 -4.14 11.50 56.90
N PHE A 6 -4.34 12.82 56.97
CA PHE A 6 -4.90 13.59 55.86
C PHE A 6 -3.87 13.74 54.69
N ALA A 7 -2.57 13.89 55.01
CA ALA A 7 -1.52 13.97 54.02
C ALA A 7 -1.30 12.64 53.28
N LEU A 8 -1.41 11.50 53.96
CA LEU A 8 -1.28 10.16 53.35
C LEU A 8 -2.44 9.85 52.40
N LEU A 9 -3.67 10.29 52.71
CA LEU A 9 -4.84 10.13 51.85
C LEU A 9 -4.74 10.96 50.53
N ILE A 10 -4.17 12.16 50.59
CA ILE A 10 -3.97 13.01 49.40
C ILE A 10 -2.89 12.41 48.49
N ILE A 11 -1.80 11.86 49.04
CA ILE A 11 -0.75 11.22 48.27
C ILE A 11 -1.24 9.95 47.59
N ALA A 12 -2.05 9.13 48.29
CA ALA A 12 -2.63 7.91 47.70
C ALA A 12 -3.61 8.24 46.56
N SER A 13 -4.40 9.31 46.67
CA SER A 13 -5.32 9.74 45.61
C SER A 13 -4.58 10.27 44.38
N ALA A 14 -3.46 11.01 44.57
CA ALA A 14 -2.64 11.50 43.49
C ALA A 14 -1.92 10.36 42.71
N PHE A 15 -1.45 9.33 43.43
CA PHE A 15 -0.86 8.13 42.83
C PHE A 15 -1.90 7.32 42.02
N ASN A 16 -3.13 7.19 42.53
CA ASN A 16 -4.20 6.52 41.78
C ASN A 16 -4.62 7.32 40.53
N LEU A 17 -4.65 8.66 40.58
CA LEU A 17 -4.96 9.48 39.43
C LEU A 17 -3.84 9.40 38.36
N MET A 18 -2.58 9.36 38.76
CA MET A 18 -1.45 9.18 37.84
C MET A 18 -1.44 7.78 37.22
N ALA A 19 -1.73 6.75 37.97
CA ALA A 19 -1.84 5.38 37.47
C ALA A 19 -3.04 5.19 36.52
N GLN A 20 -4.18 5.83 36.79
CA GLN A 20 -5.32 5.86 35.87
C GLN A 20 -5.02 6.65 34.58
N ASN A 21 -4.32 7.77 34.65
CA ASN A 21 -3.90 8.51 33.47
C ASN A 21 -2.86 7.76 32.65
N GLN A 22 -1.93 7.03 33.27
CA GLN A 22 -0.98 6.17 32.54
C GLN A 22 -1.70 4.98 31.88
N ASN A 23 -2.65 4.34 32.56
CA ASN A 23 -3.46 3.26 31.99
C ASN A 23 -4.39 3.74 30.87
N ASN A 24 -4.94 4.95 30.96
CA ASN A 24 -5.73 5.55 29.88
C ASN A 24 -4.87 5.92 28.66
N ASN A 25 -3.61 6.35 28.87
CA ASN A 25 -2.67 6.60 27.76
C ASN A 25 -2.14 5.31 27.12
N LEU A 26 -1.98 4.22 27.88
CA LEU A 26 -1.58 2.90 27.35
C LEU A 26 -2.72 2.21 26.59
N ASN A 27 -3.98 2.50 26.94
CA ASN A 27 -5.15 1.95 26.22
C ASN A 27 -5.58 2.75 25.00
N SER A 28 -4.95 3.88 24.68
CA SER A 28 -5.34 4.77 23.57
C SER A 28 -4.45 4.65 22.31
N VAL A 29 -3.45 3.78 22.28
CA VAL A 29 -2.86 3.37 21.00
C VAL A 29 -3.81 2.35 20.37
N LYS A 30 -4.94 2.84 19.84
CA LYS A 30 -5.83 2.05 19.00
C LYS A 30 -4.99 1.59 17.82
N MET A 31 -4.55 0.33 17.83
CA MET A 31 -3.83 -0.22 16.69
C MET A 31 -4.67 0.00 15.45
N LYS A 32 -4.12 0.72 14.48
CA LYS A 32 -4.77 0.91 13.18
C LYS A 32 -4.94 -0.46 12.55
N LYS A 33 -6.16 -0.90 12.37
CA LYS A 33 -6.48 -2.23 11.81
C LYS A 33 -6.88 -2.16 10.34
N LYS A 34 -6.71 -1.00 9.69
CA LYS A 34 -7.05 -0.83 8.28
C LYS A 34 -5.82 -0.69 7.40
N ILE A 35 -5.93 -1.23 6.19
CA ILE A 35 -4.94 -1.09 5.12
C ILE A 35 -5.66 -0.52 3.90
N LEU A 36 -5.09 0.53 3.31
CA LEU A 36 -5.62 1.16 2.12
C LEU A 36 -5.01 0.53 0.87
N PHE A 37 -5.83 -0.15 0.08
CA PHE A 37 -5.45 -0.66 -1.23
C PHE A 37 -5.75 0.40 -2.29
N VAL A 38 -4.76 0.71 -3.10
CA VAL A 38 -4.88 1.63 -4.23
C VAL A 38 -4.93 0.84 -5.52
N VAL A 39 -5.99 1.05 -6.30
CA VAL A 39 -6.18 0.43 -7.61
C VAL A 39 -6.33 1.52 -8.67
N THR A 40 -5.94 1.21 -9.92
CA THR A 40 -6.05 2.18 -11.02
C THR A 40 -7.50 2.43 -11.42
N SER A 41 -7.78 3.63 -11.92
CA SER A 41 -9.01 3.99 -12.62
C SER A 41 -8.83 3.98 -14.15
N HIS A 42 -7.63 3.64 -14.64
CA HIS A 42 -7.28 3.68 -16.06
C HIS A 42 -7.51 2.31 -16.68
N ASP A 43 -8.22 2.26 -17.81
CA ASP A 43 -8.75 1.04 -18.42
C ASP A 43 -8.19 0.70 -19.81
N LYS A 44 -7.17 1.47 -20.29
CA LYS A 44 -6.64 1.30 -21.64
C LYS A 44 -5.10 1.36 -21.66
N VAL A 45 -4.46 0.49 -22.42
CA VAL A 45 -3.01 0.48 -22.58
C VAL A 45 -2.60 1.53 -23.62
N GLY A 46 -2.27 2.73 -23.17
CA GLY A 46 -1.88 3.83 -24.05
C GLY A 46 -2.93 4.12 -25.14
N ASN A 47 -2.46 4.25 -26.37
CA ASN A 47 -3.31 4.48 -27.54
C ASN A 47 -3.73 3.19 -28.27
N THR A 48 -3.54 2.01 -27.64
CA THR A 48 -3.92 0.72 -28.21
C THR A 48 -5.39 0.42 -27.93
N GLU A 49 -5.93 -0.66 -28.54
CA GLU A 49 -7.28 -1.16 -28.21
C GLU A 49 -7.26 -2.14 -27.01
N ASN A 50 -6.10 -2.42 -26.44
CA ASN A 50 -5.97 -3.33 -25.31
C ASN A 50 -6.49 -2.69 -24.04
N LYS A 51 -7.37 -3.41 -23.35
CA LYS A 51 -7.86 -3.03 -22.03
C LYS A 51 -6.83 -3.34 -20.97
N THR A 52 -6.92 -2.63 -19.85
CA THR A 52 -6.13 -2.87 -18.64
C THR A 52 -6.94 -2.49 -17.40
N GLY A 53 -6.34 -2.63 -16.24
CA GLY A 53 -6.94 -2.33 -14.95
C GLY A 53 -5.97 -2.74 -13.84
N TYR A 54 -6.48 -2.94 -12.62
CA TYR A 54 -5.69 -3.59 -11.59
C TYR A 54 -5.53 -5.08 -11.91
N TYR A 55 -4.35 -5.64 -11.66
CA TYR A 55 -4.10 -7.06 -11.89
C TYR A 55 -4.72 -7.89 -10.75
N LEU A 56 -5.64 -8.81 -11.07
CA LEU A 56 -6.50 -9.46 -10.07
C LEU A 56 -5.72 -10.16 -8.96
N SER A 57 -4.69 -10.94 -9.30
CA SER A 57 -3.90 -11.65 -8.29
C SER A 57 -3.09 -10.72 -7.37
N GLU A 58 -2.78 -9.51 -7.84
CA GLU A 58 -2.07 -8.51 -7.05
C GLU A 58 -2.97 -7.79 -6.04
N VAL A 59 -4.27 -7.91 -6.20
CA VAL A 59 -5.25 -7.52 -5.18
C VAL A 59 -5.60 -8.72 -4.29
N ALA A 60 -5.94 -9.87 -4.89
CA ALA A 60 -6.49 -11.01 -4.19
C ALA A 60 -5.49 -11.67 -3.22
N HIS A 61 -4.23 -11.88 -3.65
CA HIS A 61 -3.25 -12.58 -2.83
C HIS A 61 -2.83 -11.76 -1.59
N PRO A 62 -2.45 -10.47 -1.69
CA PRO A 62 -2.19 -9.66 -0.49
C PRO A 62 -3.43 -9.47 0.39
N TRP A 63 -4.62 -9.31 -0.23
CA TRP A 63 -5.87 -9.24 0.51
C TRP A 63 -6.05 -10.47 1.41
N LYS A 64 -5.86 -11.69 0.87
CA LYS A 64 -6.03 -12.93 1.62
C LYS A 64 -5.11 -12.97 2.84
N VAL A 65 -3.82 -12.65 2.66
CA VAL A 65 -2.84 -12.64 3.74
C VAL A 65 -3.21 -11.65 4.84
N LEU A 66 -3.60 -10.44 4.46
CA LEU A 66 -3.86 -9.36 5.40
C LEU A 66 -5.22 -9.47 6.08
N ALA A 67 -6.25 -9.92 5.34
CA ALA A 67 -7.58 -10.16 5.89
C ALA A 67 -7.57 -11.33 6.88
N ASP A 68 -6.84 -12.41 6.60
CA ASP A 68 -6.66 -13.55 7.53
C ASP A 68 -5.96 -13.12 8.81
N ALA A 69 -5.08 -12.12 8.75
CA ALA A 69 -4.43 -11.52 9.92
C ALA A 69 -5.33 -10.51 10.67
N GLY A 70 -6.57 -10.31 10.23
CA GLY A 70 -7.57 -9.48 10.88
C GLY A 70 -7.53 -8.00 10.51
N TYR A 71 -6.85 -7.63 9.41
CA TYR A 71 -6.89 -6.27 8.88
C TYR A 71 -8.13 -6.06 8.00
N GLU A 72 -8.80 -4.94 8.20
CA GLU A 72 -9.81 -4.45 7.28
C GLU A 72 -9.13 -3.76 6.09
N ILE A 73 -9.65 -3.99 4.88
CA ILE A 73 -9.12 -3.41 3.65
C ILE A 73 -10.18 -2.51 3.04
N ASP A 74 -9.79 -1.27 2.78
CA ASP A 74 -10.55 -0.32 1.99
C ASP A 74 -9.83 -0.08 0.65
N PHE A 75 -10.60 0.29 -0.39
CA PHE A 75 -10.07 0.56 -1.71
C PHE A 75 -10.23 2.04 -2.07
N VAL A 76 -9.18 2.60 -2.66
CA VAL A 76 -9.17 3.93 -3.25
C VAL A 76 -8.67 3.85 -4.69
N SER A 77 -9.21 4.67 -5.56
CA SER A 77 -8.68 4.83 -6.91
C SER A 77 -8.65 6.32 -7.31
N PRO A 78 -7.84 6.72 -8.29
CA PRO A 78 -7.71 8.13 -8.71
C PRO A 78 -9.03 8.85 -8.96
N LYS A 79 -10.04 8.15 -9.49
CA LYS A 79 -11.35 8.72 -9.81
C LYS A 79 -12.47 8.31 -8.86
N GLY A 80 -12.22 7.31 -7.98
CA GLY A 80 -13.26 6.65 -7.22
C GLY A 80 -14.17 5.78 -8.10
N GLY A 81 -15.10 5.07 -7.45
CA GLY A 81 -16.08 4.23 -8.13
C GLY A 81 -15.48 2.88 -8.61
N LYS A 82 -16.04 2.32 -9.67
CA LYS A 82 -15.65 1.00 -10.16
C LYS A 82 -14.26 1.01 -10.80
N ALA A 83 -13.35 0.22 -10.23
CA ALA A 83 -12.02 0.01 -10.79
C ALA A 83 -12.05 -1.03 -11.93
N PRO A 84 -11.37 -0.79 -13.06
CA PRO A 84 -11.22 -1.77 -14.12
C PRO A 84 -10.28 -2.89 -13.69
N VAL A 85 -10.57 -4.13 -14.12
CA VAL A 85 -9.78 -5.33 -13.78
C VAL A 85 -9.00 -5.84 -14.99
N ASP A 86 -7.79 -6.32 -14.73
CA ASP A 86 -6.90 -7.01 -15.66
C ASP A 86 -6.43 -8.35 -15.05
N GLY A 87 -5.81 -9.23 -15.85
CA GLY A 87 -5.31 -10.51 -15.38
C GLY A 87 -6.41 -11.39 -14.76
N PHE A 88 -7.62 -11.35 -15.34
CA PHE A 88 -8.79 -12.06 -14.83
C PHE A 88 -8.65 -13.56 -15.01
N ASP A 89 -8.26 -14.26 -13.94
CA ASP A 89 -8.16 -15.72 -13.89
C ASP A 89 -8.79 -16.26 -12.60
N LEU A 90 -9.93 -16.94 -12.73
CA LEU A 90 -10.63 -17.60 -11.62
C LEU A 90 -10.27 -19.08 -11.45
N ASN A 91 -9.31 -19.62 -12.22
CA ASN A 91 -8.71 -20.92 -11.93
C ASN A 91 -7.78 -20.83 -10.71
N ASP A 92 -7.21 -19.63 -10.45
CA ASP A 92 -6.54 -19.34 -9.18
C ASP A 92 -7.59 -19.29 -8.05
N PRO A 93 -7.49 -20.17 -7.04
CA PRO A 93 -8.48 -20.26 -5.97
C PRO A 93 -8.54 -19.00 -5.09
N ILE A 94 -7.44 -18.27 -4.95
CA ILE A 94 -7.39 -17.01 -4.17
C ILE A 94 -8.08 -15.89 -4.93
N ASN A 95 -7.82 -15.79 -6.24
CA ASN A 95 -8.55 -14.86 -7.11
C ASN A 95 -10.05 -15.11 -7.06
N LYS A 96 -10.46 -16.38 -7.17
CA LYS A 96 -11.87 -16.78 -7.09
C LYS A 96 -12.47 -16.41 -5.73
N MET A 97 -11.77 -16.70 -4.63
CA MET A 97 -12.23 -16.38 -3.27
C MET A 97 -12.45 -14.87 -3.09
N PHE A 98 -11.53 -14.04 -3.57
CA PHE A 98 -11.69 -12.58 -3.56
C PHE A 98 -12.86 -12.13 -4.43
N TRP A 99 -12.96 -12.67 -5.65
CA TRP A 99 -13.97 -12.29 -6.63
C TRP A 99 -15.39 -12.65 -6.18
N GLU A 100 -15.58 -13.77 -5.48
CA GLU A 100 -16.87 -14.22 -4.95
C GLU A 100 -17.21 -13.61 -3.58
N ASN A 101 -16.30 -12.85 -2.96
CA ASN A 101 -16.55 -12.17 -1.68
C ASN A 101 -17.36 -10.88 -1.90
N SER A 102 -18.66 -10.92 -1.58
CA SER A 102 -19.59 -9.81 -1.84
C SER A 102 -19.17 -8.50 -1.18
N THR A 103 -18.62 -8.54 0.04
CA THR A 103 -18.18 -7.34 0.77
C THR A 103 -17.03 -6.64 0.05
N TYR A 104 -16.02 -7.40 -0.41
CA TYR A 104 -14.88 -6.80 -1.09
C TYR A 104 -15.19 -6.45 -2.55
N GLN A 105 -16.11 -7.19 -3.19
CA GLN A 105 -16.63 -6.79 -4.50
C GLN A 105 -17.41 -5.47 -4.43
N GLU A 106 -18.20 -5.26 -3.39
CA GLU A 106 -18.87 -3.97 -3.18
C GLU A 106 -17.84 -2.85 -3.01
N LYS A 107 -16.82 -3.03 -2.16
CA LYS A 107 -15.78 -2.05 -1.91
C LYS A 107 -14.97 -1.70 -3.17
N ILE A 108 -14.55 -2.70 -3.99
CA ILE A 108 -13.72 -2.45 -5.18
C ILE A 108 -14.54 -1.91 -6.37
N ASN A 109 -15.84 -2.16 -6.38
CA ASN A 109 -16.75 -1.56 -7.35
C ASN A 109 -17.20 -0.14 -6.96
N ASN A 110 -16.93 0.29 -5.71
CA ASN A 110 -17.24 1.60 -5.15
C ASN A 110 -16.02 2.16 -4.40
N THR A 111 -14.86 2.21 -5.05
CA THR A 111 -13.64 2.71 -4.42
C THR A 111 -13.79 4.15 -3.98
N LEU A 112 -13.13 4.51 -2.88
CA LEU A 112 -13.04 5.89 -2.42
C LEU A 112 -12.31 6.75 -3.46
N LYS A 113 -12.62 8.06 -3.47
CA LYS A 113 -11.74 9.07 -4.06
C LYS A 113 -10.62 9.42 -3.07
N PRO A 114 -9.46 9.89 -3.53
CA PRO A 114 -8.38 10.31 -2.63
C PRO A 114 -8.83 11.34 -1.57
N SER A 115 -9.72 12.27 -1.95
CA SER A 115 -10.27 13.29 -1.03
C SER A 115 -11.15 12.74 0.10
N GLU A 116 -11.61 11.50 0.00
CA GLU A 116 -12.45 10.83 1.01
C GLU A 116 -11.61 10.02 2.02
N VAL A 117 -10.30 9.88 1.80
CA VAL A 117 -9.41 9.06 2.62
C VAL A 117 -8.99 9.81 3.89
N GLN A 118 -9.27 9.20 5.04
CA GLN A 118 -8.77 9.65 6.35
C GLN A 118 -7.48 8.90 6.68
N THR A 119 -6.33 9.52 6.44
CA THR A 119 -5.00 8.87 6.54
C THR A 119 -4.70 8.27 7.92
N ASP A 120 -5.31 8.83 8.97
CA ASP A 120 -5.11 8.37 10.34
C ASP A 120 -5.75 7.01 10.64
N ASP A 121 -6.65 6.52 9.80
CA ASP A 121 -7.29 5.21 9.95
C ASP A 121 -6.39 4.05 9.48
N TYR A 122 -5.36 4.33 8.67
CA TYR A 122 -4.60 3.30 7.97
C TYR A 122 -3.20 3.07 8.56
N ALA A 123 -2.87 1.80 8.78
CA ALA A 123 -1.54 1.35 9.18
C ALA A 123 -0.58 1.21 7.98
N ALA A 124 -1.14 0.98 6.79
CA ALA A 124 -0.38 0.84 5.56
C ALA A 124 -1.19 1.32 4.35
N ILE A 125 -0.47 1.70 3.30
CA ILE A 125 -0.99 1.89 1.95
C ILE A 125 -0.29 0.90 1.01
N TYR A 126 -1.07 0.25 0.15
CA TYR A 126 -0.59 -0.74 -0.79
C TYR A 126 -1.09 -0.43 -2.20
N TYR A 127 -0.19 -0.25 -3.15
CA TYR A 127 -0.47 0.01 -4.55
C TYR A 127 -0.41 -1.30 -5.33
N ALA A 128 -1.57 -1.81 -5.73
CA ALA A 128 -1.66 -2.92 -6.67
C ALA A 128 -1.19 -2.47 -8.06
N GLY A 129 -0.59 -3.37 -8.82
CA GLY A 129 -0.18 -3.07 -10.18
C GLY A 129 -1.25 -3.35 -11.22
N GLY A 130 -0.79 -3.69 -12.40
CA GLY A 130 -1.51 -3.65 -13.66
C GLY A 130 -1.10 -2.41 -14.45
N HIS A 131 -1.03 -2.52 -15.77
CA HIS A 131 -0.45 -1.45 -16.61
C HIS A 131 -1.13 -0.10 -16.47
N GLY A 132 -2.46 -0.06 -16.21
CA GLY A 132 -3.21 1.19 -16.03
C GLY A 132 -2.58 2.16 -15.05
N THR A 133 -1.91 1.66 -14.01
CA THR A 133 -1.22 2.45 -12.99
C THR A 133 -0.16 3.39 -13.56
N MET A 134 0.46 3.02 -14.69
CA MET A 134 1.48 3.83 -15.34
C MET A 134 0.96 5.18 -15.85
N TRP A 135 -0.35 5.30 -16.09
CA TRP A 135 -0.98 6.51 -16.61
C TRP A 135 -1.63 7.38 -15.54
N ASP A 136 -2.10 6.81 -14.43
CA ASP A 136 -2.88 7.58 -13.46
C ASP A 136 -2.28 7.69 -12.05
N PHE A 137 -1.28 6.86 -11.68
CA PHE A 137 -0.62 6.98 -10.38
C PHE A 137 0.47 8.06 -10.32
N PRO A 138 1.42 8.16 -11.29
CA PRO A 138 2.58 9.04 -11.14
C PRO A 138 2.24 10.50 -10.97
N GLN A 139 1.14 10.95 -11.55
CA GLN A 139 0.70 12.35 -11.55
C GLN A 139 -0.34 12.65 -10.45
N ASN A 140 -0.78 11.64 -9.71
CA ASN A 140 -1.80 11.83 -8.67
C ASN A 140 -1.17 12.35 -7.38
N THR A 141 -1.20 13.67 -7.22
CA THR A 141 -0.62 14.35 -6.05
C THR A 141 -1.36 14.05 -4.75
N GLU A 142 -2.66 13.78 -4.80
CA GLU A 142 -3.45 13.44 -3.60
C GLU A 142 -3.07 12.06 -3.07
N LEU A 143 -2.93 11.04 -3.95
CA LEU A 143 -2.46 9.71 -3.56
C LEU A 143 -1.01 9.75 -3.03
N ALA A 144 -0.14 10.57 -3.64
CA ALA A 144 1.23 10.77 -3.16
C ALA A 144 1.24 11.38 -1.76
N GLU A 145 0.37 12.35 -1.50
CA GLU A 145 0.24 13.00 -0.19
C GLU A 145 -0.31 12.05 0.89
N ILE A 146 -1.30 11.20 0.54
CA ILE A 146 -1.81 10.15 1.43
C ILE A 146 -0.68 9.19 1.81
N ALA A 147 0.11 8.71 0.85
CA ALA A 147 1.22 7.81 1.11
C ALA A 147 2.29 8.47 1.98
N ARG A 148 2.64 9.74 1.71
CA ARG A 148 3.56 10.51 2.53
C ARG A 148 3.09 10.57 3.98
N LYS A 149 1.84 10.96 4.22
CA LYS A 149 1.27 11.08 5.56
C LYS A 149 1.28 9.76 6.31
N ILE A 150 0.86 8.67 5.66
CA ILE A 150 0.89 7.32 6.26
C ILE A 150 2.34 6.93 6.61
N TYR A 151 3.30 7.16 5.69
CA TYR A 151 4.71 6.83 5.94
C TYR A 151 5.31 7.64 7.09
N GLU A 152 5.11 8.96 7.10
CA GLU A 152 5.65 9.85 8.12
C GLU A 152 4.99 9.65 9.49
N ALA A 153 3.75 9.16 9.53
CA ALA A 153 3.08 8.71 10.75
C ALA A 153 3.54 7.31 11.24
N GLY A 154 4.56 6.72 10.61
CA GLY A 154 5.11 5.41 11.00
C GLY A 154 4.46 4.22 10.30
N GLY A 155 3.54 4.43 9.36
CA GLY A 155 2.90 3.38 8.57
C GLY A 155 3.78 2.82 7.45
N VAL A 156 3.31 1.75 6.81
CA VAL A 156 3.98 1.06 5.70
C VAL A 156 3.49 1.60 4.36
N VAL A 157 4.42 1.84 3.44
CA VAL A 157 4.12 2.11 2.02
C VAL A 157 4.59 0.92 1.20
N SER A 158 3.69 0.35 0.41
CA SER A 158 4.01 -0.85 -0.36
C SER A 158 3.41 -0.81 -1.77
N ALA A 159 4.01 -1.59 -2.67
CA ALA A 159 3.59 -1.66 -4.06
C ALA A 159 4.09 -2.94 -4.73
N VAL A 160 3.45 -3.37 -5.83
CA VAL A 160 3.88 -4.54 -6.61
C VAL A 160 3.77 -4.29 -8.11
N CYS A 161 4.63 -4.93 -8.90
CA CYS A 161 4.58 -4.92 -10.37
C CYS A 161 4.69 -3.49 -10.92
N HIS A 162 3.63 -2.95 -11.55
CA HIS A 162 3.54 -1.55 -11.99
C HIS A 162 3.04 -0.58 -10.89
N GLY A 163 2.55 -1.09 -9.75
CA GLY A 163 2.14 -0.28 -8.60
C GLY A 163 3.20 0.73 -8.11
N PRO A 164 4.53 0.39 -8.13
CA PRO A 164 5.58 1.34 -7.79
C PRO A 164 5.66 2.58 -8.68
N SER A 165 4.90 2.68 -9.79
CA SER A 165 4.72 3.93 -10.54
C SER A 165 4.19 5.07 -9.66
N ALA A 166 3.41 4.76 -8.61
CA ALA A 166 2.98 5.72 -7.59
C ALA A 166 4.16 6.30 -6.81
N LEU A 167 5.22 5.52 -6.59
CA LEU A 167 6.35 5.91 -5.74
C LEU A 167 7.30 6.91 -6.40
N VAL A 168 7.26 7.03 -7.74
CA VAL A 168 8.23 7.85 -8.50
C VAL A 168 8.18 9.34 -8.15
N ASN A 169 7.06 9.83 -7.64
CA ASN A 169 6.88 11.25 -7.33
C ASN A 169 6.47 11.53 -5.86
N ILE A 170 6.45 10.51 -4.99
CA ILE A 170 6.22 10.74 -3.56
C ILE A 170 7.42 11.48 -2.97
N ARG A 171 7.18 12.69 -2.44
CA ARG A 171 8.18 13.47 -1.71
C ARG A 171 7.83 13.51 -0.23
N LEU A 172 8.82 13.29 0.62
CA LEU A 172 8.72 13.47 2.06
C LEU A 172 8.70 14.96 2.43
N SER A 173 8.31 15.30 3.66
CA SER A 173 8.28 16.67 4.17
C SER A 173 9.64 17.38 4.10
N CYS A 174 10.75 16.61 4.10
CA CYS A 174 12.10 17.14 3.88
C CYS A 174 12.42 17.48 2.41
N GLY A 175 11.49 17.25 1.47
CA GLY A 175 11.66 17.50 0.03
C GLY A 175 12.30 16.36 -0.76
N GLU A 176 12.84 15.33 -0.09
CA GLU A 176 13.47 14.19 -0.74
C GLU A 176 12.43 13.20 -1.29
N TYR A 177 12.77 12.48 -2.37
CA TYR A 177 11.92 11.38 -2.83
C TYR A 177 11.88 10.25 -1.80
N LEU A 178 10.69 9.67 -1.57
CA LEU A 178 10.51 8.51 -0.67
C LEU A 178 11.49 7.37 -1.02
N VAL A 179 11.70 7.14 -2.31
CA VAL A 179 12.54 6.04 -2.83
C VAL A 179 14.04 6.33 -2.79
N LYS A 180 14.46 7.59 -2.55
CA LYS A 180 15.88 7.97 -2.56
C LYS A 180 16.68 7.14 -1.57
N SER A 181 17.74 6.50 -2.06
CA SER A 181 18.66 5.62 -1.33
C SER A 181 18.04 4.34 -0.77
N LYS A 182 16.77 4.06 -1.02
CA LYS A 182 16.11 2.82 -0.58
C LYS A 182 16.28 1.70 -1.60
N ARG A 183 16.40 0.49 -1.09
CA ARG A 183 16.31 -0.73 -1.89
C ARG A 183 14.84 -0.93 -2.25
N ILE A 184 14.54 -1.05 -3.52
CA ILE A 184 13.20 -1.30 -4.05
C ILE A 184 13.27 -2.10 -5.33
N ASN A 185 12.16 -2.66 -5.71
CA ASN A 185 11.93 -3.27 -7.02
C ASN A 185 10.58 -2.86 -7.61
N SER A 186 10.37 -3.22 -8.84
CA SER A 186 9.12 -3.07 -9.59
C SER A 186 9.16 -4.00 -10.80
N PHE A 187 8.12 -3.98 -11.62
CA PHE A 187 8.19 -4.54 -12.97
C PHE A 187 9.42 -3.97 -13.70
N THR A 188 10.25 -4.86 -14.23
CA THR A 188 11.55 -4.47 -14.77
C THR A 188 11.47 -4.01 -16.22
N ASP A 189 12.46 -3.24 -16.66
CA ASP A 189 12.57 -2.83 -18.06
C ASP A 189 12.72 -4.04 -19.00
N GLU A 190 13.29 -5.15 -18.49
CA GLU A 190 13.40 -6.41 -19.23
C GLU A 190 12.06 -7.14 -19.33
N GLU A 191 11.28 -7.18 -18.25
CA GLU A 191 9.92 -7.72 -18.26
C GLU A 191 9.03 -6.92 -19.22
N GLU A 192 9.11 -5.58 -19.21
CA GLU A 192 8.35 -4.71 -20.12
C GLU A 192 8.69 -4.98 -21.60
N LYS A 193 9.98 -5.14 -21.90
CA LYS A 193 10.44 -5.51 -23.25
C LYS A 193 9.97 -6.89 -23.66
N SER A 194 9.93 -7.86 -22.74
CA SER A 194 9.54 -9.24 -23.03
C SER A 194 8.09 -9.37 -23.50
N ILE A 195 7.24 -8.39 -23.15
CA ILE A 195 5.84 -8.30 -23.57
C ILE A 195 5.58 -7.22 -24.63
N ASN A 196 6.65 -6.59 -25.16
CA ASN A 196 6.60 -5.56 -26.21
C ASN A 196 5.80 -4.30 -25.83
N LEU A 197 5.78 -3.91 -24.55
CA LEU A 197 5.13 -2.70 -24.07
C LEU A 197 6.11 -1.58 -23.71
N ASP A 198 7.43 -1.81 -23.81
CA ASP A 198 8.50 -0.87 -23.48
C ASP A 198 8.44 0.47 -24.25
N LYS A 199 7.79 0.49 -25.43
CA LYS A 199 7.58 1.69 -26.25
C LYS A 199 6.17 2.29 -26.12
N ILE A 200 5.29 1.64 -25.35
CA ILE A 200 3.90 2.03 -25.18
C ILE A 200 3.68 2.69 -23.82
N VAL A 201 4.32 2.17 -22.76
CA VAL A 201 4.28 2.79 -21.44
C VAL A 201 4.88 4.20 -21.44
N PRO A 202 4.38 5.14 -20.63
CA PRO A 202 4.84 6.53 -20.63
C PRO A 202 6.34 6.67 -20.30
N PHE A 203 6.88 5.72 -19.57
CA PHE A 203 8.30 5.61 -19.20
C PHE A 203 8.60 4.18 -18.71
N LEU A 204 9.86 3.79 -18.74
CA LEU A 204 10.33 2.54 -18.17
C LEU A 204 10.44 2.69 -16.65
N LEU A 205 9.73 1.84 -15.89
CA LEU A 205 9.52 2.02 -14.47
C LEU A 205 10.80 1.79 -13.64
N GLU A 206 11.55 0.71 -13.90
CA GLU A 206 12.87 0.46 -13.31
C GLU A 206 13.79 1.68 -13.49
N SER A 207 13.95 2.12 -14.74
CA SER A 207 14.77 3.28 -15.09
C SER A 207 14.33 4.55 -14.35
N LYS A 208 13.02 4.79 -14.26
CA LYS A 208 12.48 5.97 -13.59
C LYS A 208 12.73 5.93 -12.08
N LEU A 209 12.59 4.79 -11.43
CA LEU A 209 12.86 4.66 -10.00
C LEU A 209 14.35 4.85 -9.68
N ILE A 210 15.24 4.35 -10.54
CA ILE A 210 16.69 4.61 -10.45
C ILE A 210 16.98 6.11 -10.60
N GLU A 211 16.36 6.79 -11.58
CA GLU A 211 16.46 8.25 -11.75
C GLU A 211 16.05 9.02 -10.48
N ARG A 212 15.08 8.52 -9.72
CA ARG A 212 14.65 9.08 -8.44
C ARG A 212 15.58 8.74 -7.27
N GLY A 213 16.68 8.04 -7.53
CA GLY A 213 17.72 7.71 -6.56
C GLY A 213 17.48 6.41 -5.79
N ALA A 214 16.61 5.54 -6.27
CA ALA A 214 16.43 4.20 -5.70
C ALA A 214 17.65 3.31 -5.94
N LYS A 215 17.92 2.40 -4.99
CA LYS A 215 18.80 1.25 -5.15
C LYS A 215 17.96 0.08 -5.66
N PHE A 216 17.90 -0.05 -6.97
CA PHE A 216 17.02 -1.04 -7.59
C PHE A 216 17.58 -2.46 -7.45
N GLU A 217 16.73 -3.39 -7.02
CA GLU A 217 17.05 -4.81 -6.90
C GLU A 217 16.10 -5.61 -7.80
N LYS A 218 16.61 -6.59 -8.52
CA LYS A 218 15.80 -7.46 -9.38
C LYS A 218 16.24 -8.91 -9.35
N SER A 219 15.29 -9.80 -9.59
CA SER A 219 15.51 -11.20 -9.95
C SER A 219 15.39 -11.38 -11.47
N GLY A 220 15.54 -12.60 -11.96
CA GLY A 220 15.29 -12.93 -13.36
C GLY A 220 13.82 -12.69 -13.76
N LEU A 221 13.56 -12.69 -15.06
CA LEU A 221 12.23 -12.49 -15.64
C LEU A 221 11.20 -13.41 -14.99
N TRP A 222 10.08 -12.83 -14.56
CA TRP A 222 8.92 -13.54 -14.01
C TRP A 222 9.19 -14.35 -12.72
N LEU A 223 10.39 -14.22 -12.14
CA LEU A 223 10.66 -14.82 -10.83
C LEU A 223 10.19 -13.89 -9.72
N PRO A 224 9.60 -14.44 -8.64
CA PRO A 224 9.16 -13.63 -7.52
C PRO A 224 10.37 -12.96 -6.84
N ASN A 225 10.21 -11.68 -6.52
CA ASN A 225 11.19 -10.92 -5.76
C ASN A 225 10.49 -9.88 -4.91
N VAL A 226 10.74 -9.87 -3.61
CA VAL A 226 10.20 -8.92 -2.64
C VAL A 226 11.36 -8.22 -1.94
N THR A 227 11.36 -6.90 -2.01
CA THR A 227 12.36 -6.06 -1.35
C THR A 227 11.72 -5.27 -0.22
N VAL A 228 12.39 -5.24 0.92
CA VAL A 228 11.98 -4.48 2.11
C VAL A 228 13.12 -3.57 2.52
N ASP A 229 12.84 -2.29 2.61
CA ASP A 229 13.76 -1.30 3.17
C ASP A 229 13.00 -0.39 4.14
N GLN A 230 13.28 -0.55 5.43
CA GLN A 230 12.53 0.09 6.50
C GLN A 230 11.03 -0.26 6.39
N ARG A 231 10.19 0.74 6.14
CA ARG A 231 8.74 0.61 5.97
C ARG A 231 8.28 0.78 4.52
N VAL A 232 9.20 0.59 3.56
CA VAL A 232 8.87 0.48 2.14
C VAL A 232 8.99 -0.98 1.72
N VAL A 233 7.90 -1.54 1.18
CA VAL A 233 7.82 -2.94 0.74
C VAL A 233 7.44 -2.95 -0.72
N THR A 234 8.26 -3.55 -1.58
CA THR A 234 7.97 -3.64 -3.01
C THR A 234 8.10 -5.07 -3.53
N GLY A 235 7.34 -5.40 -4.57
CA GLY A 235 7.39 -6.67 -5.29
C GLY A 235 7.55 -6.44 -6.78
N GLN A 236 8.36 -7.30 -7.44
CA GLN A 236 8.78 -7.09 -8.82
C GLN A 236 7.64 -7.30 -9.84
N ASN A 237 6.80 -8.30 -9.64
CA ASN A 237 5.85 -8.80 -10.64
C ASN A 237 4.66 -9.48 -9.96
N PRO A 238 3.64 -9.97 -10.70
CA PRO A 238 2.49 -10.63 -10.11
C PRO A 238 2.84 -11.82 -9.20
N GLN A 239 3.90 -12.56 -9.51
CA GLN A 239 4.38 -13.70 -8.72
C GLN A 239 4.86 -13.28 -7.31
N SER A 240 5.16 -11.99 -7.13
CA SER A 240 5.60 -11.43 -5.85
C SER A 240 4.45 -11.04 -4.92
N ALA A 241 3.20 -11.02 -5.41
CA ALA A 241 2.06 -10.39 -4.72
C ALA A 241 1.79 -10.96 -3.32
N GLU A 242 1.75 -12.29 -3.17
CA GLU A 242 1.57 -12.93 -1.87
C GLU A 242 2.71 -12.61 -0.91
N GLY A 243 3.95 -12.63 -1.42
CA GLY A 243 5.15 -12.28 -0.66
C GLY A 243 5.13 -10.84 -0.15
N VAL A 244 4.61 -9.89 -0.95
CA VAL A 244 4.39 -8.50 -0.53
C VAL A 244 3.38 -8.44 0.61
N GLY A 245 2.25 -9.16 0.53
CA GLY A 245 1.27 -9.24 1.61
C GLY A 245 1.91 -9.71 2.94
N LYS A 246 2.71 -10.78 2.88
CA LYS A 246 3.46 -11.31 4.04
C LYS A 246 4.48 -10.31 4.58
N ALA A 247 5.17 -9.60 3.70
CA ALA A 247 6.17 -8.59 4.10
C ALA A 247 5.51 -7.35 4.74
N ILE A 248 4.35 -6.89 4.23
CA ILE A 248 3.55 -5.84 4.88
C ILE A 248 3.17 -6.28 6.29
N LEU A 249 2.61 -7.48 6.44
CA LEU A 249 2.22 -8.01 7.76
C LEU A 249 3.39 -8.04 8.74
N LYS A 250 4.57 -8.46 8.27
CA LYS A 250 5.80 -8.46 9.09
C LYS A 250 6.27 -7.05 9.46
N ALA A 251 6.11 -6.07 8.57
CA ALA A 251 6.52 -4.69 8.82
C ALA A 251 5.56 -3.93 9.76
N LEU A 252 4.33 -4.44 9.95
CA LEU A 252 3.32 -3.88 10.86
C LEU A 252 3.40 -4.45 12.29
N ASN A 253 4.13 -5.56 12.49
CA ASN A 253 4.35 -6.23 13.78
C ASN A 253 5.74 -5.90 14.34
#